data_10e1ccc03b31281676925c1acdcd6c17
#
_entry.id   10e1ccc03b31281676925c1acdcd6c17
#
_cell.length_a   1.000
_cell.length_b   1.000
_cell.length_c   1.000
_cell.angle_alpha   90.00
_cell.angle_beta   90.00
_cell.angle_gamma   90.00
#
_symmetry.space_group_name_H-M   'P 1'
#
loop_
_entity.id
_entity.type
_entity.pdbx_description
1 polymer ?
#
loop_
_entity_poly.entity_id
_entity_poly.type
_entity_poly.pdbx_seq_one_letter_code
_entity_poly.pdbx_strand_id
1 'polypeptide(L)'
;NYHESILSHSAQTVDEYFLDLRSFFRYLKMTRNPDLVDVPFQEISILDVDLDFVSKTQLSEIYGFLTFLTGGGAFGKAESTTRARKCASIRSFYNYLCVHARVMTADPTQALNNPKMRKSLPRYLSLTESLQLLEAVSGPNELRDYCILTIFLNCGLRVGELVGLNVQDVRDDTIRVLGKGNKERQLYLNEACLGALEAYMAVRPDPKDDPRHKDALFVSRNKTRLTTRAVENIVHKAVLQAGLDPKYSVIPPPR
;
A
#
# COMPACT_ATOMS: atom_id res chain seq x y z
N ASN A 1 -7.19 -0.14 21.39
CA ASN A 1 -7.13 -0.11 20.07
C ASN A 1 -8.36 -0.30 19.23
N TYR A 2 -9.19 0.79 19.17
CA TYR A 2 -10.46 0.79 18.45
C TYR A 2 -10.32 0.35 16.97
N HIS A 3 -9.32 0.86 16.26
CA HIS A 3 -9.12 0.52 14.84
C HIS A 3 -8.74 -0.95 14.62
N GLU A 4 -7.94 -1.54 15.49
CA GLU A 4 -7.56 -2.95 15.39
C GLU A 4 -8.67 -3.86 15.88
N SER A 5 -9.19 -3.60 17.10
CA SER A 5 -10.07 -4.54 17.81
C SER A 5 -11.53 -4.46 17.35
N ILE A 6 -12.01 -3.30 16.94
CA ILE A 6 -13.42 -3.10 16.54
C ILE A 6 -13.59 -3.00 15.03
N LEU A 7 -12.73 -2.21 14.36
CA LEU A 7 -12.81 -2.03 12.90
C LEU A 7 -12.04 -3.08 12.10
N SER A 8 -11.32 -3.97 12.79
CA SER A 8 -10.49 -5.02 12.15
C SER A 8 -9.55 -4.46 11.07
N HIS A 9 -9.02 -3.26 11.29
CA HIS A 9 -8.02 -2.68 10.42
C HIS A 9 -6.70 -3.44 10.58
N SER A 10 -5.96 -3.61 9.48
CA SER A 10 -4.61 -4.18 9.55
C SER A 10 -3.68 -3.27 10.33
N ALA A 11 -2.66 -3.84 10.97
CA ALA A 11 -1.61 -3.06 11.66
C ALA A 11 -1.03 -1.96 10.76
N GLN A 12 -0.78 -2.28 9.49
CA GLN A 12 -0.32 -1.31 8.50
C GLN A 12 -1.29 -0.12 8.33
N THR A 13 -2.60 -0.35 8.31
CA THR A 13 -3.60 0.74 8.21
C THR A 13 -3.57 1.63 9.45
N VAL A 14 -3.39 1.03 10.63
CA VAL A 14 -3.27 1.78 11.90
C VAL A 14 -2.00 2.65 11.89
N ASP A 15 -0.87 2.08 11.46
CA ASP A 15 0.39 2.81 11.34
C ASP A 15 0.28 3.99 10.34
N GLU A 16 -0.35 3.77 9.19
CA GLU A 16 -0.58 4.84 8.21
C GLU A 16 -1.47 5.95 8.77
N TYR A 17 -2.54 5.61 9.49
CA TYR A 17 -3.39 6.60 10.15
C TYR A 17 -2.63 7.37 11.23
N PHE A 18 -1.81 6.69 12.01
CA PHE A 18 -0.94 7.36 12.98
C PHE A 18 0.02 8.35 12.31
N LEU A 19 0.67 7.95 11.22
CA LEU A 19 1.56 8.83 10.46
C LEU A 19 0.84 10.04 9.85
N ASP A 20 -0.40 9.85 9.42
CA ASP A 20 -1.24 10.93 8.90
C ASP A 20 -1.60 11.93 9.99
N LEU A 21 -2.06 11.44 11.14
CA LEU A 21 -2.39 12.26 12.31
C LEU A 21 -1.16 12.96 12.87
N ARG A 22 -0.02 12.28 12.94
CA ARG A 22 1.26 12.90 13.35
C ARG A 22 1.62 14.09 12.45
N SER A 23 1.47 13.94 11.13
CA SER A 23 1.70 15.04 10.19
C SER A 23 0.72 16.19 10.42
N PHE A 24 -0.54 15.89 10.67
CA PHE A 24 -1.57 16.89 10.93
C PHE A 24 -1.31 17.67 12.23
N PHE A 25 -1.01 16.99 13.32
CA PHE A 25 -0.72 17.64 14.60
C PHE A 25 0.57 18.46 14.58
N ARG A 26 1.59 18.01 13.86
CA ARG A 26 2.80 18.82 13.59
C ARG A 26 2.46 20.12 12.87
N TYR A 27 1.61 20.04 11.86
CA TYR A 27 1.15 21.24 11.15
C TYR A 27 0.37 22.19 12.07
N LEU A 28 -0.57 21.68 12.88
CA LEU A 28 -1.29 22.50 13.83
C LEU A 28 -0.36 23.17 14.86
N LYS A 29 0.61 22.45 15.38
CA LYS A 29 1.60 23.01 16.31
C LYS A 29 2.43 24.10 15.65
N MET A 30 2.94 23.86 14.45
CA MET A 30 3.70 24.84 13.69
C MET A 30 2.90 26.12 13.40
N THR A 31 1.61 26.00 13.08
CA THR A 31 0.77 27.16 12.75
C THR A 31 0.24 27.90 13.98
N ARG A 32 0.09 27.21 15.12
CA ARG A 32 -0.39 27.81 16.37
C ARG A 32 0.72 28.37 17.24
N ASN A 33 1.98 27.94 17.04
CA ASN A 33 3.14 28.38 17.81
C ASN A 33 4.21 28.97 16.89
N PRO A 34 4.41 30.30 16.87
CA PRO A 34 5.44 30.96 16.05
C PRO A 34 6.87 30.48 16.33
N ASP A 35 7.17 30.01 17.55
CA ASP A 35 8.51 29.53 17.92
C ASP A 35 8.90 28.23 17.19
N LEU A 36 7.92 27.56 16.59
CA LEU A 36 8.14 26.32 15.84
C LEU A 36 8.33 26.51 14.33
N VAL A 37 8.28 27.75 13.83
CA VAL A 37 8.38 28.04 12.38
C VAL A 37 9.73 27.62 11.81
N ASP A 38 10.81 27.82 12.58
CA ASP A 38 12.19 27.47 12.17
C ASP A 38 12.60 26.03 12.57
N VAL A 39 11.72 25.31 13.29
CA VAL A 39 11.98 23.92 13.68
C VAL A 39 11.70 23.00 12.49
N PRO A 40 12.62 22.08 12.10
CA PRO A 40 12.35 21.12 11.06
C PRO A 40 11.06 20.36 11.32
N PHE A 41 10.15 20.32 10.36
CA PHE A 41 8.81 19.76 10.51
C PHE A 41 8.80 18.33 11.10
N GLN A 42 9.80 17.53 10.75
CA GLN A 42 9.93 16.14 11.23
C GLN A 42 10.33 16.06 12.70
N GLU A 43 10.94 17.12 13.26
CA GLU A 43 11.42 17.18 14.64
C GLU A 43 10.38 17.75 15.61
N ILE A 44 9.30 18.37 15.08
CA ILE A 44 8.20 18.87 15.93
C ILE A 44 7.59 17.69 16.70
N SER A 45 7.75 17.71 18.03
CA SER A 45 7.16 16.69 18.91
C SER A 45 5.64 16.82 18.96
N ILE A 46 4.93 15.70 19.04
CA ILE A 46 3.49 15.64 19.27
C ILE A 46 3.12 14.99 20.62
N LEU A 47 4.10 14.75 21.48
CA LEU A 47 3.89 14.05 22.76
C LEU A 47 3.05 14.85 23.76
N ASP A 48 3.01 16.16 23.60
CA ASP A 48 2.25 17.12 24.40
C ASP A 48 0.88 17.46 23.80
N VAL A 49 0.48 16.79 22.71
CA VAL A 49 -0.85 16.95 22.12
C VAL A 49 -1.88 16.24 22.99
N ASP A 50 -2.65 17.02 23.72
CA ASP A 50 -3.71 16.56 24.61
C ASP A 50 -5.12 16.81 24.03
N LEU A 51 -6.15 16.47 24.80
CA LEU A 51 -7.54 16.65 24.40
C LEU A 51 -7.92 18.12 24.25
N ASP A 52 -7.37 19.01 25.09
CA ASP A 52 -7.62 20.46 24.99
C ASP A 52 -7.07 21.01 23.68
N PHE A 53 -5.84 20.64 23.31
CA PHE A 53 -5.24 21.02 22.03
C PHE A 53 -6.07 20.54 20.83
N VAL A 54 -6.52 19.29 20.86
CA VAL A 54 -7.30 18.66 19.78
C VAL A 54 -8.71 19.29 19.67
N SER A 55 -9.35 19.60 20.81
CA SER A 55 -10.70 20.16 20.84
C SER A 55 -10.81 21.56 20.23
N LYS A 56 -9.71 22.31 20.21
CA LYS A 56 -9.62 23.66 19.63
C LYS A 56 -9.47 23.67 18.12
N THR A 57 -9.36 22.50 17.48
CA THR A 57 -9.18 22.40 16.03
C THR A 57 -10.39 22.89 15.27
N GLN A 58 -10.16 23.75 14.29
CA GLN A 58 -11.18 24.30 13.42
C GLN A 58 -11.11 23.71 12.01
N LEU A 59 -12.23 23.72 11.30
CA LEU A 59 -12.30 23.26 9.90
C LEU A 59 -11.33 24.04 9.00
N SER A 60 -11.14 25.32 9.24
CA SER A 60 -10.19 26.18 8.51
C SER A 60 -8.75 25.68 8.62
N GLU A 61 -8.34 25.17 9.77
CA GLU A 61 -7.00 24.61 9.98
C GLU A 61 -6.83 23.28 9.24
N ILE A 62 -7.89 22.47 9.14
CA ILE A 62 -7.86 21.24 8.32
C ILE A 62 -7.69 21.59 6.85
N TYR A 63 -8.40 22.56 6.33
CA TYR A 63 -8.20 23.05 4.96
C TYR A 63 -6.82 23.67 4.76
N GLY A 64 -6.31 24.43 5.74
CA GLY A 64 -4.94 24.94 5.76
C GLY A 64 -3.89 23.82 5.62
N PHE A 65 -4.07 22.73 6.37
CA PHE A 65 -3.21 21.54 6.23
C PHE A 65 -3.25 20.93 4.83
N LEU A 66 -4.44 20.80 4.24
CA LEU A 66 -4.57 20.27 2.87
C LEU A 66 -3.91 21.19 1.83
N THR A 67 -3.98 22.50 2.04
CA THR A 67 -3.29 23.49 1.21
C THR A 67 -1.78 23.40 1.38
N PHE A 68 -1.28 23.29 2.60
CA PHE A 68 0.13 23.07 2.90
C PHE A 68 0.68 21.83 2.16
N LEU A 69 -0.06 20.71 2.18
CA LEU A 69 0.32 19.51 1.44
C LEU A 69 0.32 19.72 -0.09
N THR A 70 -0.54 20.60 -0.60
CA THR A 70 -0.61 20.91 -2.05
C THR A 70 0.56 21.79 -2.48
N GLY A 71 1.00 22.70 -1.62
CA GLY A 71 2.12 23.59 -1.86
C GLY A 71 3.52 22.93 -1.78
N GLY A 72 3.57 21.67 -1.44
CA GLY A 72 4.84 20.91 -1.27
C GLY A 72 5.12 20.54 0.18
N GLY A 73 4.59 21.26 1.15
CA GLY A 73 4.75 20.94 2.58
C GLY A 73 6.17 20.54 2.96
N ALA A 74 6.29 19.68 3.97
CA ALA A 74 7.59 19.14 4.41
C ALA A 74 8.08 17.91 3.61
N PHE A 75 7.25 17.35 2.72
CA PHE A 75 7.53 16.08 2.02
C PHE A 75 7.33 16.14 0.50
N GLY A 76 7.29 17.33 -0.07
CA GLY A 76 6.95 17.53 -1.47
C GLY A 76 5.42 17.55 -1.71
N LYS A 77 5.03 17.85 -2.95
CA LYS A 77 3.64 18.04 -3.34
C LYS A 77 2.84 16.72 -3.25
N ALA A 78 1.85 16.69 -2.37
CA ALA A 78 1.01 15.51 -2.19
C ALA A 78 -0.05 15.39 -3.29
N GLU A 79 -0.19 14.19 -3.83
CA GLU A 79 -1.25 13.83 -4.78
C GLU A 79 -2.65 13.90 -4.14
N SER A 80 -3.69 14.02 -4.98
CA SER A 80 -5.08 14.08 -4.50
C SER A 80 -5.51 12.84 -3.70
N THR A 81 -4.99 11.67 -4.06
CA THR A 81 -5.23 10.40 -3.35
C THR A 81 -4.65 10.41 -1.93
N THR A 82 -3.41 10.90 -1.78
CA THR A 82 -2.76 11.07 -0.47
C THR A 82 -3.52 12.04 0.41
N ARG A 83 -3.97 13.18 -0.15
CA ARG A 83 -4.78 14.16 0.59
C ARG A 83 -6.13 13.58 1.01
N ALA A 84 -6.80 12.82 0.14
CA ALA A 84 -8.08 12.17 0.45
C ALA A 84 -7.90 11.13 1.58
N ARG A 85 -6.80 10.35 1.58
CA ARG A 85 -6.48 9.42 2.66
C ARG A 85 -6.28 10.16 3.99
N LYS A 86 -5.51 11.26 3.99
CA LYS A 86 -5.30 12.09 5.19
C LYS A 86 -6.61 12.71 5.71
N CYS A 87 -7.52 13.13 4.83
CA CYS A 87 -8.87 13.54 5.25
C CYS A 87 -9.63 12.39 5.93
N ALA A 88 -9.53 11.17 5.39
CA ALA A 88 -10.19 10.01 5.99
C ALA A 88 -9.62 9.67 7.38
N SER A 89 -8.29 9.75 7.55
CA SER A 89 -7.64 9.53 8.84
C SER A 89 -8.06 10.56 9.89
N ILE A 90 -8.08 11.86 9.52
CA ILE A 90 -8.52 12.96 10.41
C ILE A 90 -10.00 12.79 10.77
N ARG A 91 -10.86 12.51 9.79
CA ARG A 91 -12.30 12.29 10.04
C ARG A 91 -12.52 11.09 10.95
N SER A 92 -11.83 9.98 10.73
CA SER A 92 -11.94 8.79 11.57
C SER A 92 -11.53 9.06 13.02
N PHE A 93 -10.49 9.87 13.20
CA PHE A 93 -10.03 10.30 14.54
C PHE A 93 -11.07 11.13 15.29
N TYR A 94 -11.59 12.20 14.68
CA TYR A 94 -12.59 13.06 15.32
C TYR A 94 -13.92 12.32 15.52
N ASN A 95 -14.35 11.50 14.58
CA ASN A 95 -15.52 10.65 14.76
C ASN A 95 -15.37 9.71 15.98
N TYR A 96 -14.17 9.13 16.15
CA TYR A 96 -13.90 8.33 17.35
C TYR A 96 -14.06 9.15 18.64
N LEU A 97 -13.48 10.34 18.71
CA LEU A 97 -13.56 11.20 19.92
C LEU A 97 -14.97 11.67 20.22
N CYS A 98 -15.76 12.00 19.20
CA CYS A 98 -17.11 12.54 19.36
C CYS A 98 -18.18 11.45 19.58
N VAL A 99 -18.12 10.36 18.78
CA VAL A 99 -19.19 9.35 18.73
C VAL A 99 -18.92 8.17 19.67
N HIS A 100 -17.68 7.66 19.66
CA HIS A 100 -17.33 6.44 20.38
C HIS A 100 -16.80 6.73 21.79
N ALA A 101 -15.78 7.57 21.90
CA ALA A 101 -15.21 7.95 23.21
C ALA A 101 -16.07 8.98 23.95
N ARG A 102 -16.84 9.80 23.22
CA ARG A 102 -17.72 10.85 23.75
C ARG A 102 -17.00 11.86 24.65
N VAL A 103 -15.73 12.13 24.33
CA VAL A 103 -14.89 13.10 25.05
C VAL A 103 -14.92 14.48 24.40
N MET A 104 -15.52 14.61 23.21
CA MET A 104 -15.75 15.87 22.50
C MET A 104 -17.20 15.98 22.06
N THR A 105 -17.73 17.21 22.05
CA THR A 105 -19.12 17.51 21.64
C THR A 105 -19.22 18.02 20.21
N ALA A 106 -18.15 18.64 19.69
CA ALA A 106 -18.12 19.21 18.34
C ALA A 106 -17.09 18.47 17.47
N ASP A 107 -17.52 18.02 16.29
CA ASP A 107 -16.66 17.41 15.28
C ASP A 107 -16.27 18.46 14.23
N PRO A 108 -15.01 18.93 14.18
CA PRO A 108 -14.55 19.89 13.19
C PRO A 108 -14.55 19.34 11.76
N THR A 109 -14.72 18.03 11.60
CA THR A 109 -14.72 17.39 10.27
C THR A 109 -16.10 17.22 9.67
N GLN A 110 -17.17 17.59 10.37
CA GLN A 110 -18.55 17.39 9.94
C GLN A 110 -18.82 18.00 8.56
N ALA A 111 -18.31 19.20 8.29
CA ALA A 111 -18.44 19.89 7.00
C ALA A 111 -17.20 19.73 6.09
N LEU A 112 -16.28 18.83 6.43
CA LEU A 112 -15.06 18.61 5.64
C LEU A 112 -15.40 17.94 4.30
N ASN A 113 -15.09 18.60 3.20
CA ASN A 113 -15.21 18.01 1.86
C ASN A 113 -13.95 17.22 1.47
N ASN A 114 -14.16 16.07 0.85
CA ASN A 114 -13.04 15.31 0.32
C ASN A 114 -12.44 16.01 -0.90
N PRO A 115 -11.11 16.01 -1.05
CA PRO A 115 -10.47 16.46 -2.29
C PRO A 115 -11.03 15.70 -3.49
N LYS A 116 -11.35 16.43 -4.56
CA LYS A 116 -11.79 15.80 -5.82
C LYS A 116 -10.65 14.94 -6.36
N MET A 117 -10.86 13.64 -6.45
CA MET A 117 -9.92 12.72 -7.09
C MET A 117 -10.15 12.72 -8.60
N ARG A 118 -9.11 12.95 -9.39
CA ARG A 118 -9.18 12.67 -10.83
C ARG A 118 -9.16 11.15 -10.99
N LYS A 119 -10.26 10.59 -11.46
CA LYS A 119 -10.29 9.19 -11.87
C LYS A 119 -9.58 9.10 -13.23
N SER A 120 -8.32 8.63 -13.21
CA SER A 120 -7.69 8.18 -14.44
C SER A 120 -8.23 6.78 -14.79
N LEU A 121 -8.48 6.52 -16.05
CA LEU A 121 -8.77 5.17 -16.49
C LEU A 121 -7.53 4.28 -16.23
N PRO A 122 -7.72 3.08 -15.69
CA PRO A 122 -6.63 2.14 -15.59
C PRO A 122 -6.03 1.88 -16.98
N ARG A 123 -4.72 1.85 -17.06
CA ARG A 123 -4.00 1.49 -18.28
C ARG A 123 -3.75 0.00 -18.24
N TYR A 124 -4.22 -0.70 -19.25
CA TYR A 124 -4.01 -2.14 -19.39
C TYR A 124 -2.98 -2.39 -20.49
N LEU A 125 -2.22 -3.45 -20.32
CA LEU A 125 -1.43 -4.00 -21.40
C LEU A 125 -2.35 -4.72 -22.39
N SER A 126 -2.14 -4.50 -23.67
CA SER A 126 -2.71 -5.35 -24.72
C SER A 126 -2.10 -6.75 -24.65
N LEU A 127 -2.69 -7.70 -25.39
CA LEU A 127 -2.11 -9.04 -25.47
C LEU A 127 -0.67 -9.00 -26.02
N THR A 128 -0.45 -8.22 -27.07
CA THR A 128 0.89 -8.05 -27.66
C THR A 128 1.90 -7.48 -26.68
N GLU A 129 1.53 -6.42 -25.93
CA GLU A 129 2.40 -5.83 -24.90
C GLU A 129 2.63 -6.80 -23.74
N SER A 130 1.65 -7.62 -23.37
CA SER A 130 1.80 -8.65 -22.34
C SER A 130 2.79 -9.74 -22.75
N LEU A 131 2.74 -10.20 -24.01
CA LEU A 131 3.71 -11.13 -24.55
C LEU A 131 5.10 -10.52 -24.63
N GLN A 132 5.21 -9.30 -25.15
CA GLN A 132 6.47 -8.53 -25.19
C GLN A 132 7.09 -8.38 -23.79
N LEU A 133 6.26 -8.11 -22.75
CA LEU A 133 6.70 -8.03 -21.37
C LEU A 133 7.30 -9.35 -20.89
N LEU A 134 6.66 -10.48 -21.17
CA LEU A 134 7.12 -11.80 -20.76
C LEU A 134 8.42 -12.21 -21.49
N GLU A 135 8.53 -11.92 -22.79
CA GLU A 135 9.72 -12.19 -23.60
C GLU A 135 10.95 -11.36 -23.17
N ALA A 136 10.72 -10.18 -22.61
CA ALA A 136 11.78 -9.28 -22.15
C ALA A 136 12.40 -9.69 -20.81
N VAL A 137 11.82 -10.64 -20.10
CA VAL A 137 12.34 -11.09 -18.80
C VAL A 137 13.70 -11.77 -18.99
N SER A 138 14.69 -11.28 -18.27
CA SER A 138 16.05 -11.81 -18.37
C SER A 138 16.84 -11.60 -17.08
N GLY A 139 17.86 -12.41 -16.87
CA GLY A 139 18.82 -12.31 -15.78
C GLY A 139 18.81 -13.53 -14.84
N PRO A 140 19.54 -13.44 -13.71
CA PRO A 140 19.82 -14.62 -12.87
C PRO A 140 18.60 -15.23 -12.18
N ASN A 141 17.46 -14.56 -12.18
CA ASN A 141 16.20 -15.03 -11.58
C ASN A 141 15.06 -15.03 -12.61
N GLU A 142 15.37 -15.19 -13.89
CA GLU A 142 14.38 -15.04 -14.97
C GLU A 142 13.18 -15.99 -14.81
N LEU A 143 13.38 -17.26 -14.47
CA LEU A 143 12.29 -18.21 -14.28
C LEU A 143 11.34 -17.82 -13.16
N ARG A 144 11.86 -17.28 -12.05
CA ARG A 144 11.05 -16.73 -10.97
C ARG A 144 10.27 -15.50 -11.43
N ASP A 145 10.97 -14.55 -12.07
CA ASP A 145 10.41 -13.27 -12.45
C ASP A 145 9.37 -13.47 -13.57
N TYR A 146 9.63 -14.37 -14.51
CA TYR A 146 8.68 -14.80 -15.52
C TYR A 146 7.42 -15.43 -14.89
N CYS A 147 7.58 -16.35 -13.94
CA CYS A 147 6.47 -16.96 -13.23
C CYS A 147 5.60 -15.92 -12.50
N ILE A 148 6.23 -14.96 -11.81
CA ILE A 148 5.53 -13.86 -11.13
C ILE A 148 4.68 -13.07 -12.12
N LEU A 149 5.25 -12.66 -13.26
CA LEU A 149 4.54 -11.86 -14.27
C LEU A 149 3.42 -12.67 -14.92
N THR A 150 3.66 -13.95 -15.24
CA THR A 150 2.63 -14.83 -15.81
C THR A 150 1.43 -14.97 -14.87
N ILE A 151 1.67 -15.15 -13.57
CA ILE A 151 0.60 -15.22 -12.57
C ILE A 151 -0.14 -13.86 -12.44
N PHE A 152 0.56 -12.73 -12.47
CA PHE A 152 -0.12 -11.44 -12.44
C PHE A 152 -1.02 -11.23 -13.66
N LEU A 153 -0.54 -11.55 -14.86
CA LEU A 153 -1.29 -11.34 -16.09
C LEU A 153 -2.53 -12.25 -16.20
N ASN A 154 -2.44 -13.48 -15.69
CA ASN A 154 -3.52 -14.45 -15.82
C ASN A 154 -4.48 -14.47 -14.61
N CYS A 155 -3.97 -14.29 -13.39
CA CYS A 155 -4.75 -14.48 -12.15
C CYS A 155 -5.19 -13.15 -11.52
N GLY A 156 -4.62 -12.01 -11.91
CA GLY A 156 -5.00 -10.70 -11.37
C GLY A 156 -4.77 -10.57 -9.86
N LEU A 157 -3.73 -11.19 -9.32
CA LEU A 157 -3.38 -11.11 -7.91
C LEU A 157 -2.95 -9.70 -7.52
N ARG A 158 -3.27 -9.29 -6.27
CA ARG A 158 -2.60 -8.12 -5.68
C ARG A 158 -1.17 -8.49 -5.28
N VAL A 159 -0.29 -7.50 -5.28
CA VAL A 159 1.12 -7.73 -4.90
C VAL A 159 1.26 -8.35 -3.51
N GLY A 160 0.46 -7.90 -2.53
CA GLY A 160 0.44 -8.48 -1.19
C GLY A 160 -0.05 -9.94 -1.15
N GLU A 161 -1.01 -10.29 -2.00
CA GLU A 161 -1.49 -11.66 -2.14
C GLU A 161 -0.41 -12.56 -2.72
N LEU A 162 0.28 -12.12 -3.78
CA LEU A 162 1.36 -12.89 -4.40
C LEU A 162 2.52 -13.14 -3.44
N VAL A 163 2.99 -12.13 -2.72
CA VAL A 163 4.10 -12.32 -1.76
C VAL A 163 3.70 -13.15 -0.55
N GLY A 164 2.40 -13.19 -0.22
CA GLY A 164 1.85 -14.01 0.86
C GLY A 164 1.78 -15.49 0.54
N LEU A 165 1.85 -15.89 -0.74
CA LEU A 165 1.71 -17.29 -1.15
C LEU A 165 2.77 -18.20 -0.53
N ASN A 166 2.32 -19.37 -0.13
CA ASN A 166 3.14 -20.49 0.31
C ASN A 166 3.14 -21.60 -0.75
N VAL A 167 4.11 -22.48 -0.71
CA VAL A 167 4.17 -23.66 -1.63
C VAL A 167 2.90 -24.51 -1.50
N GLN A 168 2.39 -24.70 -0.29
CA GLN A 168 1.18 -25.48 -0.01
C GLN A 168 -0.13 -24.83 -0.48
N ASP A 169 -0.10 -23.54 -0.88
CA ASP A 169 -1.28 -22.86 -1.43
C ASP A 169 -1.50 -23.19 -2.91
N VAL A 170 -0.49 -23.77 -3.57
CA VAL A 170 -0.62 -24.31 -4.92
C VAL A 170 -0.99 -25.79 -4.83
N ARG A 171 -2.10 -26.19 -5.44
CA ARG A 171 -2.58 -27.57 -5.49
C ARG A 171 -3.13 -27.89 -6.87
N ASP A 172 -2.53 -28.88 -7.51
CA ASP A 172 -2.92 -29.26 -8.86
C ASP A 172 -2.97 -28.02 -9.81
N ASP A 173 -4.13 -27.73 -10.34
CA ASP A 173 -4.41 -26.61 -11.23
C ASP A 173 -4.97 -25.37 -10.53
N THR A 174 -4.83 -25.27 -9.22
CA THR A 174 -5.41 -24.18 -8.44
C THR A 174 -4.44 -23.52 -7.47
N ILE A 175 -4.71 -22.26 -7.17
CA ILE A 175 -3.99 -21.49 -6.16
C ILE A 175 -4.97 -20.89 -5.17
N ARG A 176 -4.72 -21.10 -3.88
CA ARG A 176 -5.48 -20.53 -2.79
C ARG A 176 -4.89 -19.18 -2.41
N VAL A 177 -5.71 -18.15 -2.39
CA VAL A 177 -5.30 -16.77 -2.13
C VAL A 177 -6.05 -16.21 -0.95
N LEU A 178 -5.31 -15.64 -0.01
CA LEU A 178 -5.87 -14.94 1.15
C LEU A 178 -5.99 -13.43 0.84
N GLY A 179 -7.22 -12.95 0.73
CA GLY A 179 -7.52 -11.55 0.43
C GLY A 179 -7.74 -10.68 1.67
N LYS A 180 -8.13 -9.43 1.43
CA LYS A 180 -8.44 -8.47 2.51
C LYS A 180 -9.55 -9.01 3.43
N GLY A 181 -9.34 -8.89 4.74
CA GLY A 181 -10.30 -9.37 5.75
C GLY A 181 -10.27 -10.89 5.94
N ASN A 182 -9.13 -11.52 5.66
CA ASN A 182 -8.94 -12.97 5.79
C ASN A 182 -9.90 -13.81 4.92
N LYS A 183 -10.40 -13.25 3.82
CA LYS A 183 -11.27 -13.95 2.88
C LYS A 183 -10.44 -14.78 1.93
N GLU A 184 -10.62 -16.08 1.96
CA GLU A 184 -9.99 -17.02 1.04
C GLU A 184 -10.76 -17.06 -0.28
N ARG A 185 -10.01 -17.17 -1.38
CA ARG A 185 -10.53 -17.51 -2.70
C ARG A 185 -9.58 -18.46 -3.41
N GLN A 186 -10.14 -19.30 -4.24
CA GLN A 186 -9.40 -20.21 -5.10
C GLN A 186 -9.44 -19.68 -6.53
N LEU A 187 -8.31 -19.74 -7.22
CA LEU A 187 -8.15 -19.34 -8.61
C LEU A 187 -7.62 -20.53 -9.38
N TYR A 188 -8.14 -20.75 -10.59
CA TYR A 188 -7.62 -21.75 -11.51
C TYR A 188 -6.40 -21.20 -12.25
N LEU A 189 -5.41 -22.07 -12.41
CA LEU A 189 -4.18 -21.81 -13.15
C LEU A 189 -4.31 -22.42 -14.56
N ASN A 190 -4.08 -21.61 -15.58
CA ASN A 190 -4.00 -22.13 -16.94
C ASN A 190 -2.64 -22.79 -17.20
N GLU A 191 -2.49 -23.45 -18.35
CA GLU A 191 -1.27 -24.16 -18.74
C GLU A 191 -0.02 -23.27 -18.69
N ALA A 192 -0.14 -21.99 -19.07
CA ALA A 192 0.97 -21.05 -19.01
C ALA A 192 1.44 -20.79 -17.56
N CYS A 193 0.50 -20.66 -16.61
CA CYS A 193 0.83 -20.51 -15.19
C CYS A 193 1.44 -21.78 -14.61
N LEU A 194 0.90 -22.96 -14.95
CA LEU A 194 1.41 -24.25 -14.49
C LEU A 194 2.83 -24.49 -14.98
N GLY A 195 3.09 -24.32 -16.28
CA GLY A 195 4.43 -24.46 -16.85
C GLY A 195 5.45 -23.46 -16.26
N ALA A 196 5.04 -22.22 -16.04
CA ALA A 196 5.90 -21.22 -15.41
C ALA A 196 6.21 -21.55 -13.93
N LEU A 197 5.23 -22.09 -13.19
CA LEU A 197 5.43 -22.56 -11.82
C LEU A 197 6.36 -23.77 -11.78
N GLU A 198 6.16 -24.75 -12.61
CA GLU A 198 7.00 -25.96 -12.71
C GLU A 198 8.45 -25.58 -13.00
N ALA A 199 8.68 -24.73 -14.00
CA ALA A 199 10.01 -24.26 -14.35
C ALA A 199 10.70 -23.52 -13.21
N TYR A 200 9.95 -22.67 -12.50
CA TYR A 200 10.49 -21.96 -11.33
C TYR A 200 10.76 -22.92 -10.16
N MET A 201 9.85 -23.85 -9.87
CA MET A 201 10.01 -24.79 -8.75
C MET A 201 11.23 -25.69 -8.92
N ALA A 202 11.59 -26.03 -10.15
CA ALA A 202 12.80 -26.82 -10.45
C ALA A 202 14.12 -26.10 -10.05
N VAL A 203 14.13 -24.77 -10.02
CA VAL A 203 15.30 -23.95 -9.66
C VAL A 203 15.12 -23.12 -8.39
N ARG A 204 13.98 -23.26 -7.73
CA ARG A 204 13.66 -22.49 -6.54
C ARG A 204 14.67 -22.76 -5.42
N PRO A 205 15.36 -21.73 -4.88
CA PRO A 205 16.29 -21.96 -3.78
C PRO A 205 15.52 -22.33 -2.51
N ASP A 206 16.12 -23.19 -1.69
CA ASP A 206 15.58 -23.47 -0.35
C ASP A 206 15.55 -22.19 0.48
N PRO A 207 14.41 -21.82 1.04
CA PRO A 207 14.30 -20.64 1.93
C PRO A 207 15.07 -20.86 3.22
N LYS A 208 15.31 -19.76 3.95
CA LYS A 208 15.82 -19.84 5.31
C LYS A 208 14.83 -20.57 6.20
N ASP A 209 15.34 -21.36 7.15
CA ASP A 209 14.54 -21.99 8.21
C ASP A 209 14.14 -20.96 9.26
N ASP A 210 13.16 -20.12 8.87
CA ASP A 210 12.54 -19.08 9.70
C ASP A 210 11.03 -19.17 9.42
N PRO A 211 10.17 -19.19 10.43
CA PRO A 211 8.72 -19.29 10.28
C PRO A 211 8.11 -18.29 9.27
N ARG A 212 8.74 -17.15 9.07
CA ARG A 212 8.29 -16.12 8.12
C ARG A 212 8.63 -16.46 6.67
N HIS A 213 9.62 -17.35 6.43
CA HIS A 213 10.24 -17.55 5.12
C HIS A 213 10.13 -18.97 4.61
N LYS A 214 10.18 -19.99 5.50
CA LYS A 214 10.31 -21.40 5.15
C LYS A 214 9.28 -21.94 4.15
N ASP A 215 8.05 -21.46 4.23
CA ASP A 215 6.95 -21.91 3.37
C ASP A 215 6.74 -21.02 2.14
N ALA A 216 7.49 -19.92 1.99
CA ALA A 216 7.28 -18.93 0.94
C ALA A 216 7.37 -19.55 -0.47
N LEU A 217 6.36 -19.34 -1.32
CA LEU A 217 6.41 -19.75 -2.72
C LEU A 217 7.54 -19.00 -3.45
N PHE A 218 7.53 -17.68 -3.38
CA PHE A 218 8.53 -16.84 -4.04
C PHE A 218 9.65 -16.40 -3.10
N VAL A 219 10.87 -16.77 -3.46
CA VAL A 219 12.07 -16.57 -2.63
C VAL A 219 13.04 -15.59 -3.29
N SER A 220 13.63 -14.73 -2.47
CA SER A 220 14.68 -13.79 -2.88
C SER A 220 16.06 -14.48 -3.00
N ARG A 221 17.03 -13.75 -3.60
CA ARG A 221 18.43 -14.19 -3.60
C ARG A 221 18.98 -14.44 -2.18
N ASN A 222 18.45 -13.74 -1.19
CA ASN A 222 18.87 -13.90 0.21
C ASN A 222 18.15 -15.06 0.92
N LYS A 223 17.43 -15.90 0.19
CA LYS A 223 16.64 -17.04 0.71
C LYS A 223 15.55 -16.62 1.69
N THR A 224 14.98 -15.43 1.50
CA THR A 224 13.84 -14.92 2.25
C THR A 224 12.64 -14.77 1.34
N ARG A 225 11.42 -14.77 1.92
CA ARG A 225 10.18 -14.40 1.21
C ARG A 225 10.37 -13.08 0.49
N LEU A 226 9.90 -12.95 -0.75
CA LEU A 226 9.90 -11.68 -1.46
C LEU A 226 9.05 -10.64 -0.72
N THR A 227 9.49 -9.39 -0.76
CA THR A 227 8.70 -8.26 -0.29
C THR A 227 7.88 -7.65 -1.43
N THR A 228 6.81 -6.94 -1.12
CA THR A 228 6.02 -6.19 -2.12
C THR A 228 6.90 -5.26 -2.95
N ARG A 229 7.83 -4.56 -2.30
CA ARG A 229 8.77 -3.66 -2.98
C ARG A 229 9.69 -4.40 -3.96
N ALA A 230 10.14 -5.60 -3.60
CA ALA A 230 10.96 -6.41 -4.50
C ALA A 230 10.17 -6.82 -5.75
N VAL A 231 8.90 -7.22 -5.58
CA VAL A 231 8.02 -7.58 -6.71
C VAL A 231 7.70 -6.36 -7.57
N GLU A 232 7.42 -5.21 -7.00
CA GLU A 232 7.24 -3.95 -7.74
C GLU A 232 8.47 -3.60 -8.60
N ASN A 233 9.67 -3.78 -8.04
CA ASN A 233 10.93 -3.58 -8.78
C ASN A 233 11.11 -4.60 -9.91
N ILE A 234 10.72 -5.86 -9.73
CA ILE A 234 10.73 -6.88 -10.78
C ILE A 234 9.83 -6.45 -11.94
N VAL A 235 8.59 -6.07 -11.65
CA VAL A 235 7.63 -5.60 -12.66
C VAL A 235 8.16 -4.36 -13.38
N HIS A 236 8.63 -3.37 -12.64
CA HIS A 236 9.17 -2.13 -13.23
C HIS A 236 10.37 -2.41 -14.14
N LYS A 237 11.28 -3.27 -13.72
CA LYS A 237 12.43 -3.69 -14.54
C LYS A 237 11.97 -4.35 -15.83
N ALA A 238 11.04 -5.29 -15.77
CA ALA A 238 10.51 -5.98 -16.94
C ALA A 238 9.82 -5.02 -17.93
N VAL A 239 9.03 -4.07 -17.43
CA VAL A 239 8.39 -3.02 -18.25
C VAL A 239 9.43 -2.18 -18.99
N LEU A 240 10.51 -1.78 -18.32
CA LEU A 240 11.60 -1.03 -18.94
C LEU A 240 12.36 -1.87 -19.98
N GLN A 241 12.64 -3.14 -19.67
CA GLN A 241 13.33 -4.06 -20.60
C GLN A 241 12.50 -4.34 -21.84
N ALA A 242 11.18 -4.40 -21.69
CA ALA A 242 10.25 -4.54 -22.81
C ALA A 242 10.08 -3.24 -23.64
N GLY A 243 10.66 -2.11 -23.24
CA GLY A 243 10.47 -0.84 -23.93
C GLY A 243 9.05 -0.27 -23.82
N LEU A 244 8.27 -0.72 -22.81
CA LEU A 244 6.90 -0.28 -22.58
C LEU A 244 6.88 1.01 -21.74
N ASP A 245 5.76 1.76 -21.79
CA ASP A 245 5.60 2.98 -20.97
C ASP A 245 5.70 2.60 -19.48
N PRO A 246 6.62 3.20 -18.70
CA PRO A 246 6.77 2.93 -17.26
C PRO A 246 5.50 3.16 -16.42
N LYS A 247 4.48 3.80 -16.98
CA LYS A 247 3.17 3.99 -16.34
C LYS A 247 2.28 2.75 -16.40
N TYR A 248 2.64 1.75 -17.19
CA TYR A 248 1.93 0.47 -17.18
C TYR A 248 2.25 -0.30 -15.90
N SER A 249 1.25 -0.95 -15.36
CA SER A 249 1.40 -1.85 -14.23
C SER A 249 0.59 -3.12 -14.50
N VAL A 250 1.23 -4.26 -14.37
CA VAL A 250 0.55 -5.57 -14.34
C VAL A 250 -0.05 -5.86 -12.96
N ILE A 251 0.27 -5.03 -11.97
CA ILE A 251 -0.26 -5.14 -10.61
C ILE A 251 -1.58 -4.36 -10.55
N PRO A 252 -2.70 -5.03 -10.20
CA PRO A 252 -3.97 -4.32 -10.03
C PRO A 252 -3.83 -3.20 -9.00
N PRO A 253 -4.39 -2.00 -9.26
CA PRO A 253 -4.36 -0.92 -8.30
C PRO A 253 -5.08 -1.32 -7.00
N PRO A 254 -4.64 -0.85 -5.85
CA PRO A 254 -5.37 -1.04 -4.60
C PRO A 254 -6.77 -0.42 -4.75
N ARG A 255 -7.80 -1.19 -4.44
CA ARG A 255 -9.20 -0.74 -4.45
C ARG A 255 -9.55 -0.03 -3.16
#